data_93d71017c729b562af2fa0bb729cdd8b
#
_entry.id   93d71017c729b562af2fa0bb729cdd8b
#
_cell.length_a   1.000
_cell.length_b   1.000
_cell.length_c   1.000
_cell.angle_alpha   90.00
_cell.angle_beta   90.00
_cell.angle_gamma   90.00
#
_symmetry.space_group_name_H-M   'P 1'
#
loop_
_entity.id
_entity.type
_entity.pdbx_description
1 polymer ?
#
loop_
_entity_poly.entity_id
_entity_poly.type
_entity_poly.pdbx_seq_one_letter_code
_entity_poly.pdbx_strand_id
1 'polypeptide(L)'
;NLLEVIQNEAPFDMFIHLGDAEGSEDMITSWCKEQNPDCEVYMVLGNNDFFSHLDREKEISIGKYRTFLTHGHFYSVSVGTERLIDEAQDRGVQIAMFGHTHKPYLERRGDLTVLNPGSLSFPRQEGRRPSYMLMDLDDEGEAHFTTCYL
;
A
#
# COMPACT_ATOMS: atom_id res chain seq x y z
N ASN A 1 -4.85 5.80 14.98
CA ASN A 1 -4.11 4.59 14.57
C ASN A 1 -3.00 4.90 13.56
N LEU A 2 -3.31 5.67 12.47
CA LEU A 2 -2.29 5.94 11.45
C LEU A 2 -1.14 6.79 11.98
N LEU A 3 -1.41 7.86 12.71
CA LEU A 3 -0.36 8.70 13.32
C LEU A 3 0.51 7.87 14.27
N GLU A 4 -0.10 7.00 15.06
CA GLU A 4 0.61 6.10 15.98
C GLU A 4 1.57 5.18 15.21
N VAL A 5 1.13 4.59 14.09
CA VAL A 5 1.98 3.74 13.25
C VAL A 5 3.15 4.55 12.68
N ILE A 6 2.87 5.74 12.15
CA ILE A 6 3.91 6.61 11.59
C ILE A 6 4.97 6.94 12.63
N GLN A 7 4.57 7.26 13.85
CA GLN A 7 5.49 7.59 14.94
C GLN A 7 6.27 6.36 15.43
N ASN A 8 5.61 5.22 15.54
CA ASN A 8 6.24 3.99 16.06
C ASN A 8 7.24 3.38 15.07
N GLU A 9 6.97 3.48 13.78
CA GLU A 9 7.82 2.88 12.75
C GLU A 9 8.91 3.83 12.23
N ALA A 10 8.87 5.10 12.61
CA ALA A 10 9.85 6.08 12.17
C ALA A 10 11.27 5.77 12.71
N PRO A 11 12.34 6.11 11.97
CA PRO A 11 12.27 6.69 10.63
C PRO A 11 12.06 5.66 9.52
N PHE A 12 11.40 6.06 8.45
CA PHE A 12 11.26 5.25 7.23
C PHE A 12 11.44 6.13 5.99
N ASP A 13 11.79 5.53 4.88
CA ASP A 13 12.16 6.24 3.65
C ASP A 13 10.96 6.50 2.73
N MET A 14 9.92 5.69 2.85
CA MET A 14 8.76 5.75 1.97
C MET A 14 7.48 5.38 2.70
N PHE A 15 6.42 6.09 2.38
CA PHE A 15 5.07 5.81 2.86
C PHE A 15 4.13 5.63 1.67
N ILE A 16 3.31 4.58 1.69
CA ILE A 16 2.35 4.28 0.63
C ILE A 16 0.95 4.13 1.23
N HIS A 17 0.00 4.87 0.67
CA HIS A 17 -1.42 4.79 1.03
C HIS A 17 -2.23 4.35 -0.19
N LEU A 18 -3.00 3.28 -0.05
CA LEU A 18 -3.64 2.61 -1.18
C LEU A 18 -5.12 3.01 -1.37
N GLY A 19 -5.48 4.22 -0.96
CA GLY A 19 -6.77 4.81 -1.27
C GLY A 19 -7.68 5.01 -0.06
N ASP A 20 -8.73 5.79 -0.26
CA ASP A 20 -9.70 6.19 0.76
C ASP A 20 -9.07 7.00 1.90
N ALA A 21 -8.17 7.92 1.56
CA ALA A 21 -7.63 8.90 2.51
C ALA A 21 -8.68 9.95 2.91
N GLU A 22 -9.72 10.12 2.08
CA GLU A 22 -10.91 10.93 2.36
C GLU A 22 -10.57 12.36 2.81
N GLY A 23 -9.66 13.01 2.08
CA GLY A 23 -9.28 14.40 2.36
C GLY A 23 -8.15 14.56 3.36
N SER A 24 -7.54 13.47 3.83
CA SER A 24 -6.45 13.51 4.81
C SER A 24 -5.04 13.53 4.19
N GLU A 25 -4.94 13.67 2.86
CA GLU A 25 -3.68 13.53 2.12
C GLU A 25 -2.58 14.46 2.63
N ASP A 26 -2.90 15.75 2.79
CA ASP A 26 -1.92 16.74 3.23
C ASP A 26 -1.48 16.52 4.68
N MET A 27 -2.41 16.13 5.53
CA MET A 27 -2.13 15.82 6.93
C MET A 27 -1.20 14.60 7.06
N ILE A 28 -1.49 13.54 6.32
CA ILE A 28 -0.66 12.32 6.31
C ILE A 28 0.75 12.64 5.80
N THR A 29 0.84 13.38 4.71
CA THR A 29 2.13 13.81 4.15
C THR A 29 2.93 14.60 5.17
N SER A 30 2.28 15.52 5.87
CA SER A 30 2.90 16.33 6.91
C SER A 30 3.46 15.46 8.04
N TRP A 31 2.67 14.51 8.52
CA TRP A 31 3.12 13.58 9.57
C TRP A 31 4.36 12.78 9.17
N CYS A 32 4.39 12.29 7.93
CA CYS A 32 5.54 11.54 7.42
C CYS A 32 6.79 12.43 7.32
N LYS A 33 6.63 13.65 6.79
CA LYS A 33 7.74 14.60 6.63
C LYS A 33 8.28 15.11 7.96
N GLU A 34 7.47 15.18 8.99
CA GLU A 34 7.92 15.53 10.35
C GLU A 34 8.88 14.47 10.90
N GLN A 35 8.67 13.20 10.59
CA GLN A 35 9.53 12.11 11.04
C GLN A 35 10.80 11.98 10.20
N ASN A 36 10.70 12.22 8.90
CA ASN A 36 11.83 12.20 7.97
C ASN A 36 11.53 13.17 6.81
N PRO A 37 12.18 14.33 6.74
CA PRO A 37 11.95 15.30 5.65
C PRO A 37 12.18 14.74 4.25
N ASP A 38 13.01 13.70 4.11
CA ASP A 38 13.34 13.05 2.84
C ASP A 38 12.39 11.89 2.51
N CYS A 39 11.39 11.62 3.36
CA CYS A 39 10.42 10.55 3.13
C CYS A 39 9.62 10.82 1.86
N GLU A 40 9.55 9.82 0.98
CA GLU A 40 8.68 9.86 -0.20
C GLU A 40 7.30 9.37 0.18
N VAL A 41 6.26 10.10 -0.20
CA VAL A 41 4.86 9.77 0.11
C VAL A 41 4.10 9.56 -1.18
N TYR A 42 3.53 8.38 -1.36
CA TYR A 42 2.70 8.01 -2.50
C TYR A 42 1.31 7.63 -2.05
N MET A 43 0.31 8.18 -2.73
CA MET A 43 -1.09 7.87 -2.46
C MET A 43 -1.83 7.68 -3.78
N VAL A 44 -2.79 6.76 -3.80
CA VAL A 44 -3.67 6.57 -4.95
C VAL A 44 -5.12 6.83 -4.56
N LEU A 45 -5.94 7.10 -5.58
CA LEU A 45 -7.35 7.41 -5.41
C LEU A 45 -8.14 6.14 -5.09
N GLY A 46 -8.86 6.16 -3.96
CA GLY A 46 -9.83 5.13 -3.62
C GLY A 46 -11.24 5.48 -4.09
N ASN A 47 -12.17 4.55 -3.95
CA ASN A 47 -13.55 4.75 -4.38
C ASN A 47 -14.34 5.75 -3.51
N ASN A 48 -13.83 6.11 -2.33
CA ASN A 48 -14.42 7.11 -1.43
C ASN A 48 -13.70 8.46 -1.45
N ASP A 49 -12.74 8.68 -2.35
CA ASP A 49 -11.98 9.92 -2.46
C ASP A 49 -12.64 10.87 -3.49
N PHE A 50 -13.76 11.48 -3.14
CA PHE A 50 -14.64 12.18 -4.09
C PHE A 50 -14.10 13.51 -4.62
N PHE A 51 -13.30 14.24 -3.87
CA PHE A 51 -12.80 15.57 -4.26
C PHE A 51 -11.28 15.62 -4.29
N SER A 52 -10.65 14.47 -4.44
CA SER A 52 -9.21 14.36 -4.47
C SER A 52 -8.66 14.51 -5.89
N HIS A 53 -7.44 15.05 -5.99
CA HIS A 53 -6.66 15.13 -7.23
C HIS A 53 -5.68 13.98 -7.39
N LEU A 54 -5.78 12.95 -6.57
CA LEU A 54 -4.89 11.78 -6.64
C LEU A 54 -5.12 10.98 -7.92
N ASP A 55 -4.05 10.39 -8.44
CA ASP A 55 -4.14 9.45 -9.54
C ASP A 55 -4.76 8.13 -9.08
N ARG A 56 -5.50 7.48 -9.96
CA ARG A 56 -6.10 6.15 -9.68
C ARG A 56 -5.05 5.09 -9.46
N GLU A 57 -3.94 5.21 -10.17
CA GLU A 57 -2.89 4.20 -10.23
C GLU A 57 -1.56 4.89 -10.37
N LYS A 58 -0.51 4.25 -9.85
CA LYS A 58 0.87 4.71 -10.00
C LYS A 58 1.77 3.53 -10.25
N GLU A 59 2.82 3.74 -11.04
CA GLU A 59 3.96 2.84 -11.09
C GLU A 59 5.16 3.59 -10.52
N ILE A 60 5.81 2.99 -9.54
CA ILE A 60 6.99 3.54 -8.88
C ILE A 60 8.08 2.49 -8.83
N SER A 61 9.30 2.94 -8.59
CA SER A 61 10.43 2.04 -8.31
C SER A 61 10.74 2.06 -6.83
N ILE A 62 10.81 0.88 -6.22
CA ILE A 62 11.29 0.70 -4.84
C ILE A 62 12.54 -0.15 -4.96
N GLY A 63 13.73 0.48 -4.85
CA GLY A 63 14.97 -0.20 -5.17
C GLY A 63 14.94 -0.71 -6.61
N LYS A 64 15.19 -2.00 -6.80
CA LYS A 64 15.16 -2.65 -8.12
C LYS A 64 13.74 -3.06 -8.55
N TYR A 65 12.74 -2.91 -7.68
CA TYR A 65 11.38 -3.41 -7.93
C TYR A 65 10.51 -2.36 -8.59
N ARG A 66 9.99 -2.68 -9.78
CA ARG A 66 8.92 -1.92 -10.39
C ARG A 66 7.63 -2.29 -9.69
N THR A 67 6.93 -1.29 -9.16
CA THR A 67 5.80 -1.49 -8.26
C THR A 67 4.57 -0.78 -8.80
N PHE A 68 3.47 -1.52 -8.90
CA PHE A 68 2.17 -1.02 -9.30
C PHE A 68 1.31 -0.76 -8.06
N LEU A 69 0.80 0.46 -7.93
CA LEU A 69 -0.06 0.89 -6.84
C LEU A 69 -1.47 1.16 -7.37
N THR A 70 -2.47 0.55 -6.78
CA THR A 70 -3.88 0.80 -7.10
C THR A 70 -4.75 0.54 -5.87
N HIS A 71 -5.91 1.22 -5.79
CA HIS A 71 -6.88 0.88 -4.75
C HIS A 71 -7.47 -0.51 -5.00
N GLY A 72 -7.71 -0.87 -6.25
CA GLY A 72 -8.10 -2.21 -6.65
C GLY A 72 -9.57 -2.38 -7.04
N HIS A 73 -10.43 -1.41 -6.75
CA HIS A 73 -11.87 -1.54 -7.05
C HIS A 73 -12.15 -1.72 -8.55
N PHE A 74 -11.32 -1.17 -9.43
CA PHE A 74 -11.44 -1.36 -10.89
C PHE A 74 -11.04 -2.77 -11.35
N TYR A 75 -10.33 -3.52 -10.53
CA TYR A 75 -9.90 -4.89 -10.83
C TYR A 75 -10.72 -5.92 -10.08
N SER A 76 -11.85 -5.54 -9.51
CA SER A 76 -12.78 -6.42 -8.81
C SER A 76 -12.13 -7.25 -7.70
N VAL A 77 -11.20 -6.63 -6.95
CA VAL A 77 -10.42 -7.33 -5.90
C VAL A 77 -11.29 -7.87 -4.77
N SER A 78 -12.53 -7.39 -4.62
CA SER A 78 -13.48 -7.94 -3.65
C SER A 78 -13.98 -9.35 -4.03
N VAL A 79 -13.87 -9.71 -5.30
CA VAL A 79 -14.24 -11.03 -5.83
C VAL A 79 -13.04 -11.96 -5.88
N GLY A 80 -11.88 -11.42 -6.21
CA GLY A 80 -10.63 -12.17 -6.32
C GLY A 80 -9.52 -11.30 -6.90
N THR A 81 -8.31 -11.83 -6.89
CA THR A 81 -7.11 -11.09 -7.31
C THR A 81 -6.70 -11.34 -8.77
N GLU A 82 -7.38 -12.21 -9.50
CA GLU A 82 -6.95 -12.65 -10.84
C GLU A 82 -6.84 -11.50 -11.85
N ARG A 83 -7.81 -10.58 -11.88
CA ARG A 83 -7.77 -9.43 -12.79
C ARG A 83 -6.61 -8.48 -12.49
N LEU A 84 -6.32 -8.28 -11.21
CA LEU A 84 -5.19 -7.46 -10.79
C LEU A 84 -3.87 -8.14 -11.16
N ILE A 85 -3.77 -9.44 -10.94
CA ILE A 85 -2.57 -10.22 -11.30
C ILE A 85 -2.32 -10.16 -12.80
N ASP A 86 -3.36 -10.35 -13.62
CA ASP A 86 -3.25 -10.26 -15.08
C ASP A 86 -2.73 -8.89 -15.52
N GLU A 87 -3.27 -7.82 -14.95
CA GLU A 87 -2.81 -6.46 -15.24
C GLU A 87 -1.35 -6.23 -14.82
N ALA A 88 -0.98 -6.69 -13.63
CA ALA A 88 0.39 -6.56 -13.14
C ALA A 88 1.38 -7.33 -14.03
N GLN A 89 1.02 -8.52 -14.45
CA GLN A 89 1.85 -9.33 -15.36
C GLN A 89 1.99 -8.66 -16.72
N ASP A 90 0.91 -8.10 -17.25
CA ASP A 90 0.94 -7.36 -18.53
C ASP A 90 1.84 -6.13 -18.46
N ARG A 91 1.91 -5.47 -17.32
CA ARG A 91 2.80 -4.33 -17.08
C ARG A 91 4.25 -4.72 -16.82
N GLY A 92 4.52 -6.00 -16.54
CA GLY A 92 5.86 -6.49 -16.22
C GLY A 92 6.40 -5.98 -14.88
N VAL A 93 5.54 -5.63 -13.93
CA VAL A 93 5.96 -5.21 -12.60
C VAL A 93 6.26 -6.40 -11.70
N GLN A 94 7.10 -6.20 -10.68
CA GLN A 94 7.46 -7.23 -9.72
C GLN A 94 6.63 -7.20 -8.45
N ILE A 95 5.98 -6.05 -8.16
CA ILE A 95 5.12 -5.89 -6.99
C ILE A 95 3.84 -5.19 -7.42
N ALA A 96 2.69 -5.70 -6.94
CA ALA A 96 1.39 -5.04 -7.06
C ALA A 96 0.79 -4.87 -5.67
N MET A 97 0.48 -3.65 -5.31
CA MET A 97 -0.10 -3.30 -4.01
C MET A 97 -1.53 -2.80 -4.20
N PHE A 98 -2.46 -3.31 -3.40
CA PHE A 98 -3.86 -2.91 -3.47
C PHE A 98 -4.48 -2.79 -2.07
N GLY A 99 -5.61 -2.09 -1.99
CA GLY A 99 -6.39 -1.91 -0.78
C GLY A 99 -7.82 -2.42 -0.95
N HIS A 100 -8.80 -1.59 -0.64
CA HIS A 100 -10.23 -1.77 -0.86
C HIS A 100 -10.89 -2.87 -0.03
N THR A 101 -10.32 -4.07 0.06
CA THR A 101 -10.94 -5.20 0.79
C THR A 101 -10.84 -5.06 2.29
N HIS A 102 -9.93 -4.24 2.80
CA HIS A 102 -9.61 -4.07 4.22
C HIS A 102 -9.14 -5.38 4.90
N LYS A 103 -8.53 -6.27 4.12
CA LYS A 103 -8.00 -7.55 4.59
C LYS A 103 -6.55 -7.70 4.20
N PRO A 104 -5.68 -8.08 5.15
CA PRO A 104 -4.28 -8.38 4.82
C PRO A 104 -4.19 -9.51 3.81
N TYR A 105 -3.29 -9.37 2.85
CA TYR A 105 -3.08 -10.37 1.80
C TYR A 105 -1.64 -10.31 1.33
N LEU A 106 -1.03 -11.46 1.12
CA LEU A 106 0.32 -11.56 0.56
C LEU A 106 0.43 -12.85 -0.22
N GLU A 107 0.64 -12.73 -1.52
CA GLU A 107 0.81 -13.88 -2.41
C GLU A 107 2.01 -13.65 -3.32
N ARG A 108 2.76 -14.70 -3.57
CA ARG A 108 3.80 -14.69 -4.58
C ARG A 108 3.40 -15.60 -5.74
N ARG A 109 3.47 -15.05 -6.94
CA ARG A 109 3.17 -15.78 -8.17
C ARG A 109 4.29 -15.57 -9.17
N GLY A 110 5.19 -16.56 -9.29
CA GLY A 110 6.43 -16.40 -10.05
C GLY A 110 7.27 -15.30 -9.47
N ASP A 111 7.63 -14.30 -10.29
CA ASP A 111 8.41 -13.15 -9.87
C ASP A 111 7.54 -11.99 -9.35
N LEU A 112 6.22 -12.14 -9.36
CA LEU A 112 5.28 -11.12 -8.92
C LEU A 112 4.88 -11.36 -7.46
N THR A 113 4.96 -10.31 -6.65
CA THR A 113 4.40 -10.27 -5.30
C THR A 113 3.16 -9.38 -5.31
N VAL A 114 2.03 -9.90 -4.83
CA VAL A 114 0.77 -9.17 -4.73
C VAL A 114 0.42 -9.03 -3.26
N LEU A 115 0.16 -7.81 -2.81
CA LEU A 115 -0.09 -7.58 -1.39
C LEU A 115 -1.17 -6.55 -1.12
N ASN A 116 -1.80 -6.69 0.04
CA ASN A 116 -2.71 -5.73 0.65
C ASN A 116 -2.34 -5.61 2.13
N PRO A 117 -2.05 -4.40 2.62
CA PRO A 117 -1.68 -4.22 4.03
C PRO A 117 -2.86 -4.36 5.01
N GLY A 118 -4.09 -4.46 4.51
CA GLY A 118 -5.28 -4.43 5.34
C GLY A 118 -5.75 -3.01 5.63
N SER A 119 -6.38 -2.80 6.76
CA SER A 119 -6.90 -1.50 7.15
C SER A 119 -6.59 -1.19 8.60
N LEU A 120 -6.24 0.06 8.87
CA LEU A 120 -6.05 0.58 10.22
C LEU A 120 -7.37 1.07 10.84
N SER A 121 -8.32 1.50 10.02
CA SER A 121 -9.58 2.09 10.47
C SER A 121 -10.75 1.12 10.46
N PHE A 122 -10.82 0.27 9.44
CA PHE A 122 -11.97 -0.61 9.22
C PHE A 122 -11.53 -2.02 8.82
N PRO A 123 -10.78 -2.74 9.68
CA PRO A 123 -10.33 -4.09 9.36
C PRO A 123 -11.51 -5.05 9.21
N ARG A 124 -11.45 -5.92 8.19
CA ARG A 124 -12.55 -6.85 7.84
C ARG A 124 -12.15 -8.33 7.92
N GLN A 125 -10.91 -8.64 8.20
CA GLN A 125 -10.49 -10.03 8.40
C GLN A 125 -11.02 -10.58 9.73
N GLU A 126 -10.93 -11.89 9.91
CA GLU A 126 -11.24 -12.52 11.18
C GLU A 126 -10.41 -11.89 12.30
N GLY A 127 -11.05 -11.61 13.44
CA GLY A 127 -10.45 -10.93 14.57
C GLY A 127 -10.41 -9.41 14.44
N ARG A 128 -10.59 -8.85 13.25
CA ARG A 128 -10.69 -7.41 12.96
C ARG A 128 -9.61 -6.56 13.64
N ARG A 129 -8.40 -7.04 13.66
CA ARG A 129 -7.26 -6.25 14.17
C ARG A 129 -6.80 -5.27 13.12
N PRO A 130 -6.59 -4.00 13.48
CA PRO A 130 -5.97 -3.04 12.57
C PRO A 130 -4.61 -3.54 12.09
N SER A 131 -4.34 -3.41 10.80
CA SER A 131 -3.12 -3.95 10.21
C SER A 131 -2.47 -2.97 9.25
N TYR A 132 -1.18 -3.11 9.08
CA TYR A 132 -0.34 -2.43 8.11
C TYR A 132 0.79 -3.36 7.70
N MET A 133 1.58 -2.96 6.70
CA MET A 133 2.67 -3.80 6.22
C MET A 133 3.96 -2.99 6.16
N LEU A 134 5.05 -3.62 6.55
CA LEU A 134 6.39 -3.10 6.39
C LEU A 134 7.08 -3.83 5.22
N MET A 135 7.79 -3.05 4.40
CA MET A 135 8.66 -3.57 3.36
C MET A 135 10.07 -3.11 3.65
N ASP A 136 10.99 -4.05 3.78
CA ASP A 136 12.40 -3.77 3.99
C ASP A 136 13.21 -4.29 2.81
N LEU A 137 14.17 -3.50 2.34
CA LEU A 137 15.19 -3.94 1.40
C LEU A 137 16.45 -4.29 2.17
N ASP A 138 16.97 -5.50 1.99
CA ASP A 138 18.21 -5.92 2.63
C ASP A 138 19.44 -5.37 1.88
N ASP A 139 20.65 -5.72 2.36
CA ASP A 139 21.91 -5.25 1.78
C ASP A 139 22.12 -5.70 0.33
N GLU A 140 21.43 -6.77 -0.10
CA GLU A 140 21.46 -7.28 -1.47
C GLU A 140 20.35 -6.68 -2.33
N GLY A 141 19.52 -5.81 -1.74
CA GLY A 141 18.38 -5.17 -2.42
C GLY A 141 17.15 -6.06 -2.49
N GLU A 142 17.12 -7.19 -1.80
CA GLU A 142 15.96 -8.08 -1.77
C GLU A 142 14.88 -7.59 -0.81
N ALA A 143 13.61 -7.67 -1.25
CA ALA A 143 12.48 -7.20 -0.47
C ALA A 143 12.01 -8.23 0.54
N HIS A 144 11.70 -7.77 1.75
CA HIS A 144 11.09 -8.55 2.83
C HIS A 144 9.83 -7.84 3.29
N PHE A 145 8.73 -8.59 3.40
CA PHE A 145 7.43 -8.06 3.76
C PHE A 145 6.99 -8.62 5.11
N THR A 146 6.46 -7.75 5.96
CA THR A 146 5.95 -8.12 7.28
C THR A 146 4.57 -7.52 7.48
N THR A 147 3.55 -8.35 7.71
CA THR A 147 2.23 -7.87 8.10
C THR A 147 2.24 -7.60 9.60
N CYS A 148 1.90 -6.38 9.99
CA CYS A 148 1.90 -5.92 11.37
C CYS A 148 0.48 -5.61 11.83
N TYR A 149 0.23 -5.79 13.12
CA TYR A 149 -1.07 -5.55 13.75
C TYR A 149 -0.91 -4.62 14.95
N LEU A 150 -1.89 -3.73 15.11
CA LEU A 150 -2.00 -2.92 16.33
C LEU A 150 -2.70 -3.69 17.46
#